data_e9ea7261020956a008c1ab33f1869bfe
#
_entry.id   e9ea7261020956a008c1ab33f1869bfe
#
_cell.length_a   1.000
_cell.length_b   1.000
_cell.length_c   1.000
_cell.angle_alpha   90.00
_cell.angle_beta   90.00
_cell.angle_gamma   90.00
#
_symmetry.space_group_name_H-M   'P 1'
#
loop_
_entity.id
_entity.type
_entity.pdbx_description
1 polymer ?
#
loop_
_entity_poly.entity_id
_entity_poly.type
_entity_poly.pdbx_seq_one_letter_code
_entity_poly.pdbx_strand_id
1 'polypeptide(L)'
;MSTTSHSSLIRSLGLGYVIVFIVANIIGSGVYKKVAPMADQLNSSGWVLIAWILGGLVTLFGALSNAEIAGMLADTGGEYSYFKKIYNRFLSFMFGWANFSVIQTAAISSLAYVFAQSLQSVVNIPPILPQLEEVSLGGVFYPFADLSTKLTAVALIIILSIINTKSIKSGATLSNIILWLV
;
A
#
# COMPACT_ATOMS: atom_id res chain seq x y z
N MET A 1 45.23 -1.83 5.31
CA MET A 1 44.48 -1.67 4.07
C MET A 1 43.31 -2.65 4.12
N SER A 2 42.15 -2.24 4.60
CA SER A 2 40.95 -3.06 4.66
C SER A 2 40.17 -2.84 3.36
N THR A 3 40.18 -3.83 2.49
CA THR A 3 39.33 -3.87 1.29
C THR A 3 37.89 -4.04 1.74
N THR A 4 37.12 -2.95 1.79
CA THR A 4 35.67 -2.98 1.91
C THR A 4 35.12 -3.63 0.64
N SER A 5 34.71 -4.89 0.74
CA SER A 5 33.94 -5.60 -0.25
C SER A 5 32.60 -4.87 -0.41
N HIS A 6 32.48 -3.98 -1.40
CA HIS A 6 31.20 -3.50 -1.86
C HIS A 6 30.47 -4.70 -2.48
N SER A 7 29.48 -5.25 -1.76
CA SER A 7 28.55 -6.19 -2.34
C SER A 7 27.73 -5.44 -3.41
N SER A 8 28.16 -5.57 -4.66
CA SER A 8 27.42 -5.02 -5.78
C SER A 8 26.10 -5.79 -5.90
N LEU A 9 24.98 -5.07 -5.78
CA LEU A 9 23.65 -5.65 -6.04
C LEU A 9 23.61 -6.15 -7.49
N ILE A 10 23.20 -7.41 -7.66
CA ILE A 10 23.04 -8.01 -8.99
C ILE A 10 21.77 -7.43 -9.62
N ARG A 11 21.90 -6.78 -10.78
CA ARG A 11 20.75 -6.30 -11.56
C ARG A 11 20.01 -7.50 -12.17
N SER A 12 18.95 -7.95 -11.52
CA SER A 12 18.14 -9.11 -11.94
C SER A 12 16.81 -8.73 -12.55
N LEU A 13 16.38 -7.47 -12.46
CA LEU A 13 15.07 -7.00 -12.93
C LEU A 13 15.22 -6.09 -14.15
N GLY A 14 14.48 -6.38 -15.23
CA GLY A 14 14.39 -5.53 -16.40
C GLY A 14 13.49 -4.31 -16.15
N LEU A 15 13.68 -3.25 -16.94
CA LEU A 15 12.93 -1.98 -16.82
C LEU A 15 11.40 -2.20 -16.89
N GLY A 16 10.92 -3.04 -17.81
CA GLY A 16 9.49 -3.33 -17.96
C GLY A 16 8.90 -3.95 -16.69
N TYR A 17 9.61 -4.88 -16.05
CA TYR A 17 9.17 -5.48 -14.79
C TYR A 17 9.07 -4.44 -13.66
N VAL A 18 10.07 -3.54 -13.58
CA VAL A 18 10.08 -2.47 -12.57
C VAL A 18 8.92 -1.51 -12.77
N ILE A 19 8.63 -1.10 -14.02
CA ILE A 19 7.49 -0.23 -14.33
C ILE A 19 6.18 -0.88 -13.91
N VAL A 20 5.93 -2.12 -14.30
CA VAL A 20 4.72 -2.87 -13.94
C VAL A 20 4.59 -3.00 -12.42
N PHE A 21 5.68 -3.31 -11.73
CA PHE A 21 5.70 -3.42 -10.27
C PHE A 21 5.37 -2.09 -9.57
N ILE A 22 5.89 -0.96 -10.08
CA ILE A 22 5.59 0.38 -9.56
C ILE A 22 4.13 0.71 -9.79
N VAL A 23 3.60 0.50 -11.00
CA VAL A 23 2.18 0.77 -11.34
C VAL A 23 1.26 -0.06 -10.44
N ALA A 24 1.56 -1.34 -10.23
CA ALA A 24 0.79 -2.21 -9.33
C ALA A 24 0.77 -1.71 -7.88
N ASN A 25 1.88 -1.13 -7.39
CA ASN A 25 1.94 -0.54 -6.06
C ASN A 25 1.17 0.79 -5.94
N ILE A 26 1.04 1.54 -7.04
CA ILE A 26 0.30 2.81 -7.07
C ILE A 26 -1.21 2.56 -7.14
N ILE A 27 -1.65 1.53 -7.88
CA ILE A 27 -3.06 1.17 -7.97
C ILE A 27 -3.51 0.58 -6.63
N GLY A 28 -4.10 1.41 -5.79
CA GLY A 28 -4.66 1.03 -4.51
C GLY A 28 -6.18 0.85 -4.56
N SER A 29 -6.77 0.52 -3.42
CA SER A 29 -8.24 0.38 -3.25
C SER A 29 -9.02 1.65 -3.57
N GLY A 30 -8.35 2.81 -3.59
CA GLY A 30 -8.97 4.13 -3.83
C GLY A 30 -9.67 4.22 -5.19
N VAL A 31 -9.05 3.68 -6.23
CA VAL A 31 -9.62 3.71 -7.60
C VAL A 31 -11.00 3.03 -7.65
N TYR A 32 -11.18 1.95 -6.89
CA TYR A 32 -12.42 1.17 -6.91
C TYR A 32 -13.47 1.67 -5.92
N LYS A 33 -13.07 2.18 -4.76
CA LYS A 33 -14.00 2.53 -3.67
C LYS A 33 -14.25 4.02 -3.48
N LYS A 34 -13.40 4.90 -3.99
CA LYS A 34 -13.54 6.36 -3.75
C LYS A 34 -14.43 7.07 -4.76
N VAL A 35 -14.66 6.48 -5.94
CA VAL A 35 -15.46 7.12 -7.01
C VAL A 35 -16.89 7.34 -6.56
N ALA A 36 -17.55 6.34 -5.95
CA ALA A 36 -18.94 6.46 -5.51
C ALA A 36 -19.12 7.52 -4.41
N PRO A 37 -18.39 7.51 -3.28
CA PRO A 37 -18.48 8.59 -2.29
C PRO A 37 -18.14 9.98 -2.82
N MET A 38 -17.21 10.09 -3.78
CA MET A 38 -16.92 11.37 -4.43
C MET A 38 -18.07 11.85 -5.28
N ALA A 39 -18.74 10.95 -6.02
CA ALA A 39 -19.90 11.29 -6.83
C ALA A 39 -21.06 11.77 -5.95
N ASP A 40 -21.29 11.14 -4.81
CA ASP A 40 -22.32 11.52 -3.85
C ASP A 40 -22.05 12.90 -3.23
N GLN A 41 -20.79 13.21 -2.91
CA GLN A 41 -20.42 14.50 -2.34
C GLN A 41 -20.41 15.65 -3.35
N LEU A 42 -19.95 15.38 -4.57
CA LEU A 42 -19.79 16.40 -5.60
C LEU A 42 -21.06 16.59 -6.46
N ASN A 43 -22.03 15.68 -6.35
CA ASN A 43 -23.29 15.67 -7.09
C ASN A 43 -23.14 15.88 -8.62
N SER A 44 -21.98 15.57 -9.18
CA SER A 44 -21.66 15.77 -10.60
C SER A 44 -20.50 14.90 -11.06
N SER A 45 -20.69 14.14 -12.11
CA SER A 45 -19.65 13.34 -12.75
C SER A 45 -18.51 14.20 -13.29
N GLY A 46 -18.82 15.41 -13.77
CA GLY A 46 -17.82 16.35 -14.28
C GLY A 46 -16.83 16.79 -13.20
N TRP A 47 -17.31 17.12 -12.02
CA TRP A 47 -16.46 17.51 -10.89
C TRP A 47 -15.59 16.34 -10.39
N VAL A 48 -16.11 15.12 -10.44
CA VAL A 48 -15.31 13.92 -10.12
C VAL A 48 -14.15 13.79 -11.08
N LEU A 49 -14.38 13.92 -12.39
CA LEU A 49 -13.32 13.86 -13.40
C LEU A 49 -12.27 14.97 -13.23
N ILE A 50 -12.71 16.20 -12.98
CA ILE A 50 -11.80 17.33 -12.73
C ILE A 50 -10.95 17.06 -11.49
N ALA A 51 -11.53 16.56 -10.40
CA ALA A 51 -10.79 16.22 -9.18
C ALA A 51 -9.74 15.13 -9.44
N TRP A 52 -10.06 14.11 -10.24
CA TRP A 52 -9.10 13.07 -10.63
C TRP A 52 -7.96 13.62 -11.51
N ILE A 53 -8.28 14.49 -12.48
CA ILE A 53 -7.27 15.10 -13.35
C ILE A 53 -6.32 15.98 -12.50
N LEU A 54 -6.87 16.84 -11.65
CA LEU A 54 -6.06 17.69 -10.77
C LEU A 54 -5.21 16.88 -9.80
N GLY A 55 -5.78 15.85 -9.16
CA GLY A 55 -5.04 14.93 -8.31
C GLY A 55 -3.91 14.22 -9.05
N GLY A 56 -4.18 13.76 -10.28
CA GLY A 56 -3.18 13.15 -11.15
C GLY A 56 -2.03 14.11 -11.50
N LEU A 57 -2.32 15.36 -11.83
CA LEU A 57 -1.30 16.38 -12.11
C LEU A 57 -0.43 16.68 -10.90
N VAL A 58 -1.03 16.86 -9.72
CA VAL A 58 -0.28 17.08 -8.47
C VAL A 58 0.64 15.89 -8.16
N THR A 59 0.11 14.68 -8.31
CA THR A 59 0.89 13.45 -8.12
C THR A 59 2.04 13.33 -9.12
N LEU A 60 1.80 13.70 -10.39
CA LEU A 60 2.83 13.71 -11.42
C LEU A 60 3.98 14.67 -11.08
N PHE A 61 3.68 15.90 -10.65
CA PHE A 61 4.72 16.83 -10.23
C PHE A 61 5.50 16.34 -9.02
N GLY A 62 4.83 15.73 -8.04
CA GLY A 62 5.50 15.09 -6.91
C GLY A 62 6.41 13.94 -7.33
N ALA A 63 5.96 13.10 -8.26
CA ALA A 63 6.74 11.99 -8.79
C ALA A 63 7.97 12.46 -9.58
N LEU A 64 7.84 13.51 -10.40
CA LEU A 64 8.96 14.11 -11.14
C LEU A 64 10.00 14.68 -10.18
N SER A 65 9.59 15.42 -9.14
CA SER A 65 10.50 15.95 -8.13
C SER A 65 11.24 14.83 -7.39
N ASN A 66 10.55 13.75 -7.05
CA ASN A 66 11.16 12.60 -6.39
C ASN A 66 12.13 11.84 -7.32
N ALA A 67 11.80 11.75 -8.62
CA ALA A 67 12.67 11.15 -9.63
C ALA A 67 13.97 11.94 -9.81
N GLU A 68 13.91 13.29 -9.77
CA GLU A 68 15.09 14.15 -9.83
C GLU A 68 16.00 13.93 -8.61
N ILE A 69 15.44 13.91 -7.41
CA ILE A 69 16.19 13.59 -6.19
C ILE A 69 16.83 12.20 -6.28
N ALA A 70 16.08 11.21 -6.77
CA ALA A 70 16.58 9.85 -6.97
C ALA A 70 17.75 9.79 -7.96
N GLY A 71 17.69 10.59 -9.02
CA GLY A 71 18.78 10.71 -10.00
C GLY A 71 20.04 11.37 -9.43
N MET A 72 19.88 12.37 -8.58
CA MET A 72 20.98 13.07 -7.92
C MET A 72 21.62 12.26 -6.78
N LEU A 73 20.82 11.51 -6.05
CA LEU A 73 21.22 10.77 -4.85
C LEU A 73 21.07 9.25 -5.05
N ALA A 74 21.63 8.73 -6.16
CA ALA A 74 21.56 7.31 -6.52
C ALA A 74 22.28 6.43 -5.49
N ASP A 75 21.64 6.18 -4.34
CA ASP A 75 22.17 5.36 -3.24
C ASP A 75 21.17 4.26 -2.84
N THR A 76 21.67 3.20 -2.24
CA THR A 76 20.83 2.13 -1.69
C THR A 76 20.13 2.62 -0.41
N GLY A 77 18.80 2.46 -0.32
CA GLY A 77 18.03 2.89 0.85
C GLY A 77 16.81 3.76 0.51
N GLY A 78 16.63 4.12 -0.77
CA GLY A 78 15.46 4.87 -1.24
C GLY A 78 15.25 6.19 -0.50
N GLU A 79 14.00 6.53 -0.20
CA GLU A 79 13.63 7.80 0.46
C GLU A 79 14.33 8.01 1.80
N TYR A 80 14.58 6.96 2.57
CA TYR A 80 15.33 7.08 3.84
C TYR A 80 16.73 7.64 3.63
N SER A 81 17.42 7.23 2.55
CA SER A 81 18.74 7.74 2.19
C SER A 81 18.68 9.23 1.80
N TYR A 82 17.61 9.65 1.09
CA TYR A 82 17.40 11.05 0.73
C TYR A 82 17.22 11.92 1.96
N PHE A 83 16.36 11.49 2.90
CA PHE A 83 16.16 12.20 4.19
C PHE A 83 17.47 12.34 4.97
N LYS A 84 18.31 11.30 4.97
CA LYS A 84 19.60 11.31 5.66
C LYS A 84 20.60 12.30 5.05
N LYS A 85 20.56 12.48 3.72
CA LYS A 85 21.49 13.39 3.01
C LYS A 85 20.99 14.84 3.00
N ILE A 86 19.68 15.06 2.84
CA ILE A 86 19.07 16.38 2.72
C ILE A 86 18.83 17.04 4.09
N TYR A 87 18.39 16.24 5.05
CA TYR A 87 18.08 16.72 6.41
C TYR A 87 19.13 16.23 7.42
N ASN A 88 18.69 15.76 8.56
CA ASN A 88 19.54 15.27 9.62
C ASN A 88 19.18 13.82 10.03
N ARG A 89 20.03 13.21 10.87
CA ARG A 89 19.87 11.85 11.34
C ARG A 89 18.56 11.61 12.10
N PHE A 90 18.09 12.60 12.83
CA PHE A 90 16.87 12.52 13.64
C PHE A 90 15.63 12.45 12.74
N LEU A 91 15.50 13.34 11.76
CA LEU A 91 14.38 13.34 10.81
C LEU A 91 14.37 12.06 9.95
N SER A 92 15.53 11.57 9.54
CA SER A 92 15.64 10.31 8.82
C SER A 92 15.14 9.13 9.65
N PHE A 93 15.52 9.08 10.92
CA PHE A 93 15.04 8.06 11.84
C PHE A 93 13.53 8.15 12.04
N MET A 94 12.98 9.34 12.27
CA MET A 94 11.54 9.55 12.41
C MET A 94 10.78 9.11 11.16
N PHE A 95 11.27 9.46 9.97
CA PHE A 95 10.68 9.02 8.70
C PHE A 95 10.71 7.50 8.57
N GLY A 96 11.85 6.87 8.80
CA GLY A 96 11.98 5.41 8.74
C GLY A 96 11.07 4.70 9.74
N TRP A 97 10.99 5.20 10.96
CA TRP A 97 10.09 4.69 11.98
C TRP A 97 8.62 4.85 11.60
N ALA A 98 8.21 6.04 11.17
CA ALA A 98 6.84 6.30 10.74
C ALA A 98 6.45 5.45 9.52
N ASN A 99 7.35 5.30 8.55
CA ASN A 99 7.12 4.48 7.38
C ASN A 99 6.93 3.01 7.75
N PHE A 100 7.78 2.46 8.59
CA PHE A 100 7.72 1.07 9.02
C PHE A 100 6.51 0.79 9.92
N SER A 101 6.30 1.59 10.98
CA SER A 101 5.32 1.27 12.02
C SER A 101 3.91 1.71 11.67
N VAL A 102 3.74 2.79 10.89
CA VAL A 102 2.42 3.39 10.62
C VAL A 102 2.05 3.29 9.15
N ILE A 103 2.85 3.85 8.24
CA ILE A 103 2.45 4.03 6.84
C ILE A 103 2.26 2.69 6.15
N GLN A 104 3.26 1.82 6.17
CA GLN A 104 3.21 0.52 5.50
C GLN A 104 2.20 -0.42 6.17
N THR A 105 2.15 -0.41 7.49
CA THR A 105 1.19 -1.24 8.24
C THR A 105 -0.24 -0.84 7.95
N ALA A 106 -0.54 0.47 7.94
CA ALA A 106 -1.86 0.99 7.62
C ALA A 106 -2.25 0.69 6.16
N ALA A 107 -1.31 0.83 5.21
CA ALA A 107 -1.55 0.52 3.80
C ALA A 107 -1.91 -0.95 3.58
N ILE A 108 -1.13 -1.88 4.15
CA ILE A 108 -1.40 -3.32 4.06
C ILE A 108 -2.75 -3.67 4.70
N SER A 109 -3.01 -3.16 5.90
CA SER A 109 -4.26 -3.41 6.62
C SER A 109 -5.48 -2.88 5.86
N SER A 110 -5.38 -1.68 5.28
CA SER A 110 -6.44 -1.08 4.48
C SER A 110 -6.76 -1.92 3.24
N LEU A 111 -5.75 -2.35 2.49
CA LEU A 111 -5.94 -3.20 1.31
C LEU A 111 -6.55 -4.55 1.66
N ALA A 112 -6.07 -5.19 2.73
CA ALA A 112 -6.61 -6.46 3.20
C ALA A 112 -8.07 -6.34 3.65
N TYR A 113 -8.42 -5.24 4.33
CA TYR A 113 -9.80 -4.97 4.74
C TYR A 113 -10.73 -4.73 3.55
N VAL A 114 -10.30 -3.96 2.56
CA VAL A 114 -11.05 -3.74 1.32
C VAL A 114 -11.27 -5.04 0.54
N PHE A 115 -10.24 -5.89 0.47
CA PHE A 115 -10.38 -7.22 -0.13
C PHE A 115 -11.41 -8.06 0.63
N ALA A 116 -11.33 -8.10 1.97
CA ALA A 116 -12.27 -8.85 2.79
C ALA A 116 -13.72 -8.37 2.62
N GLN A 117 -13.95 -7.06 2.54
CA GLN A 117 -15.26 -6.50 2.22
C GLN A 117 -15.76 -6.89 0.83
N SER A 118 -14.87 -6.89 -0.17
CA SER A 118 -15.23 -7.30 -1.53
C SER A 118 -15.51 -8.81 -1.60
N LEU A 119 -14.80 -9.62 -0.83
CA LEU A 119 -15.06 -11.05 -0.72
C LEU A 119 -16.43 -11.32 -0.08
N GLN A 120 -16.80 -10.57 0.96
CA GLN A 120 -18.11 -10.69 1.59
C GLN A 120 -19.28 -10.36 0.66
N SER A 121 -19.07 -9.47 -0.33
CA SER A 121 -20.11 -9.17 -1.32
C SER A 121 -20.38 -10.33 -2.28
N VAL A 122 -19.43 -11.24 -2.44
CA VAL A 122 -19.54 -12.42 -3.30
C VAL A 122 -19.90 -13.68 -2.49
N VAL A 123 -19.24 -13.81 -1.33
CA VAL A 123 -19.44 -14.96 -0.42
C VAL A 123 -20.06 -14.44 0.88
N ASN A 124 -21.32 -14.78 1.11
CA ASN A 124 -21.99 -14.36 2.34
C ASN A 124 -21.38 -15.05 3.55
N ILE A 125 -20.45 -14.39 4.23
CA ILE A 125 -19.82 -14.89 5.46
C ILE A 125 -20.68 -14.38 6.62
N PRO A 126 -21.34 -15.29 7.38
CA PRO A 126 -22.20 -14.86 8.47
C PRO A 126 -21.39 -14.18 9.60
N PRO A 127 -21.98 -13.24 10.34
CA PRO A 127 -21.34 -12.62 11.48
C PRO A 127 -20.99 -13.68 12.53
N ILE A 128 -19.74 -13.71 12.97
CA ILE A 128 -19.24 -14.76 13.89
C ILE A 128 -19.80 -14.56 15.31
N LEU A 129 -19.94 -13.30 15.73
CA LEU A 129 -20.41 -12.94 17.08
C LEU A 129 -21.29 -11.68 17.02
N PRO A 130 -22.55 -11.78 16.55
CA PRO A 130 -23.41 -10.60 16.40
C PRO A 130 -23.66 -9.86 17.72
N GLN A 131 -23.61 -10.57 18.86
CA GLN A 131 -23.81 -9.97 20.17
C GLN A 131 -22.68 -9.03 20.63
N LEU A 132 -21.47 -9.16 20.07
CA LEU A 132 -20.32 -8.33 20.41
C LEU A 132 -20.17 -7.12 19.47
N GLU A 133 -20.87 -7.11 18.35
CA GLU A 133 -20.77 -6.00 17.36
C GLU A 133 -21.27 -4.67 17.92
N GLU A 134 -22.23 -4.71 18.87
CA GLU A 134 -22.78 -3.53 19.52
C GLU A 134 -21.93 -3.01 20.71
N VAL A 135 -20.89 -3.74 21.09
CA VAL A 135 -20.03 -3.33 22.21
C VAL A 135 -19.19 -2.11 21.80
N SER A 136 -19.51 -0.95 22.39
CA SER A 136 -18.79 0.28 22.16
C SER A 136 -17.91 0.67 23.33
N LEU A 137 -16.71 1.13 23.05
CA LEU A 137 -15.84 1.80 24.02
C LEU A 137 -16.00 3.31 23.87
N GLY A 138 -16.65 3.93 24.89
CA GLY A 138 -16.90 5.38 24.90
C GLY A 138 -17.93 5.88 23.86
N GLY A 139 -18.78 5.01 23.30
CA GLY A 139 -19.82 5.39 22.35
C GLY A 139 -19.35 5.74 20.93
N VAL A 140 -18.03 5.71 20.69
CA VAL A 140 -17.43 6.11 19.40
C VAL A 140 -16.64 4.97 18.75
N PHE A 141 -16.02 4.12 19.57
CA PHE A 141 -15.15 3.06 19.08
C PHE A 141 -15.81 1.68 19.26
N TYR A 142 -16.04 0.99 18.13
CA TYR A 142 -16.65 -0.34 18.06
C TYR A 142 -15.60 -1.38 17.66
N PRO A 143 -14.82 -1.94 18.58
CA PRO A 143 -13.69 -2.82 18.25
C PRO A 143 -14.11 -4.12 17.56
N PHE A 144 -15.31 -4.61 17.86
CA PHE A 144 -15.84 -5.88 17.34
C PHE A 144 -16.81 -5.72 16.16
N ALA A 145 -17.12 -4.48 15.75
CA ALA A 145 -17.89 -4.26 14.52
C ALA A 145 -17.20 -4.92 13.32
N ASP A 146 -17.96 -5.57 12.47
CA ASP A 146 -17.47 -6.30 11.28
C ASP A 146 -16.36 -7.33 11.59
N LEU A 147 -16.48 -8.05 12.72
CA LEU A 147 -15.45 -8.98 13.17
C LEU A 147 -15.10 -10.03 12.11
N SER A 148 -16.09 -10.54 11.37
CA SER A 148 -15.89 -11.50 10.28
C SER A 148 -15.00 -10.93 9.17
N THR A 149 -15.23 -9.68 8.78
CA THR A 149 -14.39 -8.96 7.79
C THR A 149 -12.95 -8.77 8.30
N LYS A 150 -12.82 -8.35 9.56
CA LYS A 150 -11.50 -8.15 10.18
C LYS A 150 -10.70 -9.45 10.27
N LEU A 151 -11.34 -10.55 10.68
CA LEU A 151 -10.70 -11.86 10.74
C LEU A 151 -10.30 -12.37 9.35
N THR A 152 -11.14 -12.17 8.35
CA THR A 152 -10.81 -12.49 6.95
C THR A 152 -9.60 -11.69 6.46
N ALA A 153 -9.54 -10.39 6.77
CA ALA A 153 -8.40 -9.54 6.42
C ALA A 153 -7.11 -10.02 7.11
N VAL A 154 -7.17 -10.35 8.40
CA VAL A 154 -6.02 -10.88 9.16
C VAL A 154 -5.58 -12.23 8.59
N ALA A 155 -6.50 -13.13 8.29
CA ALA A 155 -6.19 -14.41 7.67
C ALA A 155 -5.48 -14.23 6.31
N LEU A 156 -5.96 -13.31 5.48
CA LEU A 156 -5.32 -12.97 4.21
C LEU A 156 -3.88 -12.49 4.40
N ILE A 157 -3.65 -11.56 5.34
CA ILE A 157 -2.30 -11.05 5.64
C ILE A 157 -1.37 -12.19 6.06
N ILE A 158 -1.84 -13.08 6.95
CA ILE A 158 -1.05 -14.23 7.42
C ILE A 158 -0.72 -15.17 6.26
N ILE A 159 -1.70 -15.53 5.44
CA ILE A 159 -1.51 -16.43 4.29
C ILE A 159 -0.50 -15.84 3.31
N LEU A 160 -0.66 -14.58 2.92
CA LEU A 160 0.26 -13.92 1.99
C LEU A 160 1.66 -13.77 2.59
N SER A 161 1.78 -13.50 3.89
CA SER A 161 3.06 -13.43 4.58
C SER A 161 3.78 -14.80 4.56
N ILE A 162 3.07 -15.89 4.83
CA ILE A 162 3.63 -17.24 4.77
C ILE A 162 4.09 -17.59 3.35
N ILE A 163 3.29 -17.26 2.34
CA ILE A 163 3.67 -17.47 0.93
C ILE A 163 4.93 -16.69 0.58
N ASN A 164 5.00 -15.43 1.00
CA ASN A 164 6.12 -14.55 0.70
C ASN A 164 7.41 -14.97 1.41
N THR A 165 7.32 -15.50 2.63
CA THR A 165 8.49 -16.01 3.38
C THR A 165 9.07 -17.30 2.78
N LYS A 166 8.24 -18.13 2.14
CA LYS A 166 8.70 -19.42 1.56
C LYS A 166 9.48 -19.25 0.28
N SER A 167 9.19 -18.25 -0.55
CA SER A 167 9.95 -17.98 -1.78
C SER A 167 9.66 -16.60 -2.35
N ILE A 168 10.71 -15.80 -2.54
CA ILE A 168 10.66 -14.53 -3.28
C ILE A 168 10.14 -14.76 -4.72
N LYS A 169 10.48 -15.90 -5.33
CA LYS A 169 10.01 -16.29 -6.67
C LYS A 169 8.48 -16.55 -6.67
N SER A 170 7.94 -17.16 -5.65
CA SER A 170 6.49 -17.43 -5.54
C SER A 170 5.69 -16.14 -5.37
N GLY A 171 6.18 -15.19 -4.58
CA GLY A 171 5.55 -13.87 -4.43
C GLY A 171 5.55 -13.07 -5.75
N ALA A 172 6.67 -13.07 -6.46
CA ALA A 172 6.79 -12.43 -7.77
C ALA A 172 5.89 -13.08 -8.84
N THR A 173 5.78 -14.41 -8.84
CA THR A 173 4.91 -15.15 -9.74
C THR A 173 3.44 -14.87 -9.45
N LEU A 174 3.04 -14.85 -8.19
CA LEU A 174 1.68 -14.52 -7.78
C LEU A 174 1.31 -13.09 -8.19
N SER A 175 2.21 -12.13 -7.96
CA SER A 175 2.04 -10.74 -8.39
C SER A 175 1.87 -10.62 -9.90
N ASN A 176 2.69 -11.34 -10.68
CA ASN A 176 2.55 -11.35 -12.14
C ASN A 176 1.23 -11.97 -12.61
N ILE A 177 0.79 -13.08 -12.01
CA ILE A 177 -0.50 -13.71 -12.37
C ILE A 177 -1.65 -12.74 -12.11
N ILE A 178 -1.66 -12.08 -10.95
CA ILE A 178 -2.71 -11.10 -10.60
C ILE A 178 -2.69 -9.92 -11.57
N LEU A 179 -1.51 -9.42 -11.96
CA LEU A 179 -1.37 -8.31 -12.91
C LEU A 179 -1.86 -8.64 -14.34
N TRP A 180 -1.79 -9.90 -14.74
CA TRP A 180 -2.30 -10.34 -16.04
C TRP A 180 -3.81 -10.61 -16.03
N LEU A 181 -4.41 -10.75 -14.85
CA LEU A 181 -5.85 -10.98 -14.66
C LEU A 181 -6.66 -9.68 -14.48
N VAL A 182 -6.00 -8.55 -14.19
CA VAL A 182 -6.58 -7.22 -14.00
C VAL A 182 -6.36 -6.35 -15.23
#